data_be5831afe20b9690b77613a7234abfc9
#
_entry.id   be5831afe20b9690b77613a7234abfc9
#
_cell.length_a   1.000
_cell.length_b   1.000
_cell.length_c   1.000
_cell.angle_alpha   90.00
_cell.angle_beta   90.00
_cell.angle_gamma   90.00
#
_symmetry.space_group_name_H-M   'P 1'
#
loop_
_entity.id
_entity.type
_entity.pdbx_description
1 polymer ?
#
loop_
_entity_poly.entity_id
_entity_poly.type
_entity_poly.pdbx_seq_one_letter_code
_entity_poly.pdbx_strand_id
1 'polypeptide(L)'
;MKISEYRRSTRETLGRLFGDEAGPLCDVLLCAFLDVDHSKLLLMADDEIPEEITYKMSDAIDRLGMGVPVQYIIGNCWFYGLKIQVGQGCFIPRSDTENLVKAAIGIIPQGGSFVDICSGSGCISAAVSANRPDVKGCALALPYTEKNLEAYPNVSVRRFDALDESDYDALAEQFGRRFDAILCNPPYIKREDMDTLQQQVLYEPHTALDGGEDGLDYFRTIIPLAPIILKDSGAIIFEVGAGEAEDVGNMLREAGYKVAFIRDVQGIERVVLGKKN
;
A
#
# COMPACT_ATOMS: atom_id res chain seq x y z
N MET A 1 -7.66 -16.76 -33.55
CA MET A 1 -8.84 -16.81 -32.63
C MET A 1 -9.16 -15.41 -32.19
N LYS A 2 -10.46 -15.04 -32.18
CA LYS A 2 -10.90 -13.71 -31.74
C LYS A 2 -10.70 -13.51 -30.22
N ILE A 3 -10.46 -12.26 -29.80
CA ILE A 3 -10.32 -11.89 -28.38
C ILE A 3 -11.57 -12.30 -27.59
N SER A 4 -12.77 -12.12 -28.15
CA SER A 4 -14.02 -12.52 -27.49
C SER A 4 -14.13 -14.04 -27.25
N GLU A 5 -13.65 -14.85 -28.18
CA GLU A 5 -13.63 -16.31 -28.06
C GLU A 5 -12.62 -16.76 -27.03
N TYR A 6 -11.40 -16.18 -27.08
CA TYR A 6 -10.34 -16.45 -26.12
C TYR A 6 -10.74 -16.07 -24.70
N ARG A 7 -11.31 -14.87 -24.52
CA ARG A 7 -11.82 -14.36 -23.24
C ARG A 7 -12.85 -15.30 -22.63
N ARG A 8 -13.79 -15.82 -23.44
CA ARG A 8 -14.80 -16.78 -22.96
C ARG A 8 -14.16 -18.09 -22.50
N SER A 9 -13.31 -18.69 -23.33
CA SER A 9 -12.59 -19.93 -23.01
C SER A 9 -11.72 -19.79 -21.77
N THR A 10 -11.02 -18.67 -21.63
CA THR A 10 -10.17 -18.37 -20.46
C THR A 10 -10.99 -18.22 -19.19
N ARG A 11 -12.14 -17.53 -19.25
CA ARG A 11 -13.07 -17.42 -18.11
C ARG A 11 -13.62 -18.77 -17.67
N GLU A 12 -13.91 -19.68 -18.59
CA GLU A 12 -14.33 -21.05 -18.26
C GLU A 12 -13.22 -21.82 -17.53
N THR A 13 -11.97 -21.64 -17.95
CA THR A 13 -10.80 -22.25 -17.30
C THR A 13 -10.60 -21.69 -15.90
N LEU A 14 -10.56 -20.36 -15.75
CA LEU A 14 -10.44 -19.68 -14.46
C LEU A 14 -11.63 -19.95 -13.54
N GLY A 15 -12.84 -20.11 -14.08
CA GLY A 15 -14.05 -20.39 -13.31
C GLY A 15 -13.99 -21.67 -12.49
N ARG A 16 -13.19 -22.64 -12.92
CA ARG A 16 -12.96 -23.88 -12.16
C ARG A 16 -12.08 -23.67 -10.92
N LEU A 17 -11.25 -22.63 -10.92
CA LEU A 17 -10.30 -22.32 -9.84
C LEU A 17 -10.80 -21.17 -8.95
N PHE A 18 -11.46 -20.17 -9.52
CA PHE A 18 -11.74 -18.88 -8.88
C PHE A 18 -13.23 -18.50 -8.87
N GLY A 19 -14.12 -19.37 -9.36
CA GLY A 19 -15.57 -19.12 -9.34
C GLY A 19 -15.95 -17.77 -9.98
N ASP A 20 -16.65 -16.94 -9.21
CA ASP A 20 -17.14 -15.62 -9.67
C ASP A 20 -16.04 -14.60 -9.97
N GLU A 21 -14.84 -14.78 -9.42
CA GLU A 21 -13.69 -13.90 -9.68
C GLU A 21 -13.04 -14.14 -11.06
N ALA A 22 -13.36 -15.24 -11.72
CA ALA A 22 -12.77 -15.61 -13.01
C ALA A 22 -12.93 -14.53 -14.10
N GLY A 23 -14.09 -13.88 -14.14
CA GLY A 23 -14.38 -12.82 -15.11
C GLY A 23 -13.46 -11.60 -14.90
N PRO A 24 -13.46 -10.99 -13.71
CA PRO A 24 -12.55 -9.89 -13.37
C PRO A 24 -11.08 -10.23 -13.56
N LEU A 25 -10.62 -11.41 -13.11
CA LEU A 25 -9.22 -11.85 -13.28
C LEU A 25 -8.81 -11.95 -14.75
N CYS A 26 -9.65 -12.57 -15.60
CA CYS A 26 -9.41 -12.66 -17.04
C CYS A 26 -9.24 -11.27 -17.66
N ASP A 27 -10.14 -10.34 -17.33
CA ASP A 27 -10.14 -9.00 -17.91
C ASP A 27 -8.92 -8.19 -17.44
N VAL A 28 -8.58 -8.28 -16.17
CA VAL A 28 -7.38 -7.60 -15.62
C VAL A 28 -6.10 -8.08 -16.31
N LEU A 29 -5.95 -9.40 -16.50
CA LEU A 29 -4.79 -9.96 -17.21
C LEU A 29 -4.74 -9.54 -18.68
N LEU A 30 -5.86 -9.63 -19.40
CA LEU A 30 -5.94 -9.23 -20.81
C LEU A 30 -5.65 -7.74 -20.98
N CYS A 31 -6.25 -6.88 -20.15
CA CYS A 31 -5.97 -5.44 -20.17
C CYS A 31 -4.49 -5.14 -19.92
N ALA A 32 -3.88 -5.82 -18.95
CA ALA A 32 -2.49 -5.62 -18.62
C ALA A 32 -1.54 -6.07 -19.75
N PHE A 33 -1.79 -7.24 -20.34
CA PHE A 33 -0.88 -7.78 -21.36
C PHE A 33 -1.07 -7.16 -22.74
N LEU A 34 -2.27 -6.66 -23.06
CA LEU A 34 -2.55 -5.91 -24.28
C LEU A 34 -2.23 -4.40 -24.13
N ASP A 35 -1.92 -3.94 -22.92
CA ASP A 35 -1.71 -2.54 -22.57
C ASP A 35 -2.90 -1.65 -22.97
N VAL A 36 -4.10 -2.07 -22.58
CA VAL A 36 -5.37 -1.38 -22.88
C VAL A 36 -6.24 -1.27 -21.62
N ASP A 37 -7.16 -0.31 -21.61
CA ASP A 37 -8.21 -0.26 -20.61
C ASP A 37 -9.35 -1.23 -20.93
N HIS A 38 -10.26 -1.45 -19.98
CA HIS A 38 -11.37 -2.37 -20.13
C HIS A 38 -12.34 -1.97 -21.26
N SER A 39 -12.55 -0.67 -21.50
CA SER A 39 -13.41 -0.19 -22.56
C SER A 39 -12.82 -0.54 -23.93
N LYS A 40 -11.52 -0.36 -24.09
CA LYS A 40 -10.78 -0.72 -25.29
C LYS A 40 -10.78 -2.22 -25.53
N LEU A 41 -10.59 -3.04 -24.48
CA LEU A 41 -10.68 -4.49 -24.56
C LEU A 41 -12.03 -4.96 -25.13
N LEU A 42 -13.13 -4.32 -24.73
CA LEU A 42 -14.46 -4.63 -25.27
C LEU A 42 -14.62 -4.25 -26.74
N LEU A 43 -14.04 -3.13 -27.18
CA LEU A 43 -14.06 -2.70 -28.57
C LEU A 43 -13.23 -3.60 -29.48
N MET A 44 -12.19 -4.26 -28.94
CA MET A 44 -11.31 -5.19 -29.67
C MET A 44 -11.87 -6.62 -29.71
N ALA A 45 -13.12 -6.85 -29.34
CA ALA A 45 -13.72 -8.19 -29.20
C ALA A 45 -13.60 -9.06 -30.47
N ASP A 46 -13.65 -8.45 -31.65
CA ASP A 46 -13.56 -9.12 -32.96
C ASP A 46 -12.12 -9.18 -33.53
N ASP A 47 -11.17 -8.52 -32.89
CA ASP A 47 -9.75 -8.56 -33.28
C ASP A 47 -9.14 -9.93 -32.97
N GLU A 48 -8.09 -10.32 -33.69
CA GLU A 48 -7.34 -11.53 -33.40
C GLU A 48 -6.42 -11.31 -32.19
N ILE A 49 -6.43 -12.30 -31.27
CA ILE A 49 -5.48 -12.26 -30.13
C ILE A 49 -4.07 -12.59 -30.61
N PRO A 50 -3.05 -11.77 -30.29
CA PRO A 50 -1.66 -12.08 -30.61
C PRO A 50 -1.19 -13.35 -29.88
N GLU A 51 -0.39 -14.17 -30.56
CA GLU A 51 0.12 -15.42 -30.00
C GLU A 51 0.95 -15.20 -28.73
N GLU A 52 1.74 -14.12 -28.67
CA GLU A 52 2.49 -13.73 -27.48
C GLU A 52 1.59 -13.54 -26.25
N ILE A 53 0.39 -12.97 -26.46
CA ILE A 53 -0.57 -12.76 -25.36
C ILE A 53 -1.12 -14.09 -24.86
N THR A 54 -1.36 -15.04 -25.75
CA THR A 54 -1.84 -16.37 -25.34
C THR A 54 -0.81 -17.11 -24.47
N TYR A 55 0.47 -16.98 -24.76
CA TYR A 55 1.55 -17.53 -23.93
C TYR A 55 1.62 -16.86 -22.55
N LYS A 56 1.58 -15.51 -22.52
CA LYS A 56 1.56 -14.75 -21.24
C LYS A 56 0.35 -15.12 -20.38
N MET A 57 -0.82 -15.27 -21.00
CA MET A 57 -2.05 -15.69 -20.32
C MET A 57 -1.96 -17.11 -19.75
N SER A 58 -1.35 -18.04 -20.48
CA SER A 58 -1.16 -19.41 -19.99
C SER A 58 -0.25 -19.45 -18.76
N ASP A 59 0.91 -18.78 -18.82
CA ASP A 59 1.82 -18.63 -17.66
C ASP A 59 1.10 -17.98 -16.47
N ALA A 60 0.34 -16.93 -16.73
CA ALA A 60 -0.40 -16.23 -15.68
C ALA A 60 -1.44 -17.12 -14.99
N ILE A 61 -2.18 -17.93 -15.77
CA ILE A 61 -3.17 -18.87 -15.22
C ILE A 61 -2.50 -19.93 -14.34
N ASP A 62 -1.36 -20.47 -14.78
CA ASP A 62 -0.60 -21.45 -14.00
C ASP A 62 -0.11 -20.83 -12.68
N ARG A 63 0.43 -19.61 -12.73
CA ARG A 63 0.88 -18.88 -11.54
C ARG A 63 -0.26 -18.52 -10.59
N LEU A 64 -1.41 -18.09 -11.12
CA LEU A 64 -2.62 -17.89 -10.31
C LEU A 64 -3.05 -19.18 -9.61
N GLY A 65 -3.00 -20.32 -10.32
CA GLY A 65 -3.29 -21.64 -9.75
C GLY A 65 -2.35 -22.05 -8.63
N MET A 66 -1.12 -21.51 -8.61
CA MET A 66 -0.16 -21.66 -7.51
C MET A 66 -0.42 -20.67 -6.36
N GLY A 67 -1.38 -19.76 -6.48
CA GLY A 67 -1.72 -18.74 -5.48
C GLY A 67 -0.95 -17.43 -5.61
N VAL A 68 -0.15 -17.23 -6.68
CA VAL A 68 0.58 -15.97 -6.90
C VAL A 68 -0.43 -14.82 -7.09
N PRO A 69 -0.31 -13.69 -6.38
CA PRO A 69 -1.18 -12.53 -6.55
C PRO A 69 -1.17 -12.02 -7.99
N VAL A 70 -2.34 -11.69 -8.54
CA VAL A 70 -2.45 -11.16 -9.91
C VAL A 70 -1.60 -9.90 -10.10
N GLN A 71 -1.47 -9.05 -9.10
CA GLN A 71 -0.66 -7.84 -9.11
C GLN A 71 0.84 -8.16 -9.31
N TYR A 72 1.33 -9.27 -8.73
CA TYR A 72 2.70 -9.72 -8.95
C TYR A 72 2.92 -10.31 -10.35
N ILE A 73 1.87 -10.90 -10.93
CA ILE A 73 1.91 -11.43 -12.28
C ILE A 73 2.00 -10.29 -13.31
N ILE A 74 1.18 -9.26 -13.14
CA ILE A 74 1.16 -8.09 -14.02
C ILE A 74 2.22 -7.03 -13.69
N GLY A 75 2.85 -7.13 -12.50
CA GLY A 75 3.93 -6.25 -12.05
C GLY A 75 3.48 -4.88 -11.54
N ASN A 76 2.19 -4.63 -11.40
CA ASN A 76 1.65 -3.36 -10.91
C ASN A 76 0.23 -3.51 -10.34
N CYS A 77 -0.21 -2.46 -9.62
CA CYS A 77 -1.60 -2.28 -9.21
C CYS A 77 -2.01 -0.81 -9.29
N TRP A 78 -3.31 -0.55 -9.27
CA TRP A 78 -3.85 0.80 -9.16
C TRP A 78 -4.03 1.18 -7.70
N PHE A 79 -3.57 2.37 -7.33
CA PHE A 79 -3.74 2.94 -6.00
C PHE A 79 -3.92 4.45 -6.11
N TYR A 80 -5.00 4.98 -5.58
CA TYR A 80 -5.34 6.41 -5.61
C TYR A 80 -5.26 7.04 -7.01
N GLY A 81 -5.67 6.29 -8.04
CA GLY A 81 -5.59 6.71 -9.44
C GLY A 81 -4.20 6.63 -10.08
N LEU A 82 -3.19 6.13 -9.37
CA LEU A 82 -1.83 5.96 -9.84
C LEU A 82 -1.53 4.49 -10.13
N LYS A 83 -0.70 4.23 -11.15
CA LYS A 83 -0.17 2.89 -11.46
C LYS A 83 1.10 2.68 -10.65
N ILE A 84 1.04 1.83 -9.62
CA ILE A 84 2.14 1.53 -8.70
C ILE A 84 2.78 0.20 -9.07
N GLN A 85 4.08 0.17 -9.25
CA GLN A 85 4.82 -1.05 -9.53
C GLN A 85 4.96 -1.88 -8.26
N VAL A 86 4.66 -3.16 -8.37
CA VAL A 86 4.75 -4.14 -7.29
C VAL A 86 5.27 -5.47 -7.81
N GLY A 87 5.79 -6.29 -6.94
CA GLY A 87 6.25 -7.64 -7.25
C GLY A 87 6.76 -8.33 -6.00
N GLN A 88 7.36 -9.48 -6.15
CA GLN A 88 7.84 -10.27 -5.02
C GLN A 88 8.71 -9.44 -4.06
N GLY A 89 8.40 -9.53 -2.76
CA GLY A 89 9.07 -8.76 -1.72
C GLY A 89 8.51 -7.36 -1.48
N CYS A 90 7.37 -7.00 -2.10
CA CYS A 90 6.69 -5.73 -1.91
C CYS A 90 5.25 -5.96 -1.43
N PHE A 91 4.84 -5.30 -0.35
CA PHE A 91 3.43 -5.28 0.05
C PHE A 91 2.56 -4.67 -1.04
N ILE A 92 1.46 -5.31 -1.38
CA ILE A 92 0.52 -4.85 -2.40
C ILE A 92 -0.39 -3.78 -1.79
N PRO A 93 -0.40 -2.53 -2.32
CA PRO A 93 -1.29 -1.47 -1.83
C PRO A 93 -2.76 -1.90 -1.74
N ARG A 94 -3.42 -1.57 -0.63
CA ARG A 94 -4.83 -1.86 -0.39
C ARG A 94 -5.69 -0.59 -0.53
N SER A 95 -6.95 -0.75 -0.93
CA SER A 95 -7.90 0.37 -1.05
C SER A 95 -8.14 1.09 0.27
N ASP A 96 -8.08 0.39 1.40
CA ASP A 96 -8.29 0.97 2.73
C ASP A 96 -7.22 2.01 3.07
N THR A 97 -5.99 1.81 2.59
CA THR A 97 -4.86 2.75 2.73
C THR A 97 -5.12 4.11 2.06
N GLU A 98 -6.04 4.17 1.09
CA GLU A 98 -6.44 5.45 0.48
C GLU A 98 -7.07 6.43 1.49
N ASN A 99 -7.65 5.92 2.59
CA ASN A 99 -8.19 6.77 3.66
C ASN A 99 -7.07 7.49 4.42
N LEU A 100 -5.92 6.82 4.61
CA LEU A 100 -4.72 7.46 5.18
C LEU A 100 -4.21 8.58 4.27
N VAL A 101 -4.17 8.35 2.95
CA VAL A 101 -3.78 9.39 1.97
C VAL A 101 -4.72 10.59 2.04
N LYS A 102 -6.04 10.38 2.07
CA LYS A 102 -7.05 11.45 2.19
C LYS A 102 -6.82 12.28 3.46
N ALA A 103 -6.57 11.61 4.60
CA ALA A 103 -6.27 12.29 5.86
C ALA A 103 -4.99 13.11 5.76
N ALA A 104 -3.92 12.55 5.19
CA ALA A 104 -2.63 13.22 4.99
C ALA A 104 -2.77 14.48 4.14
N ILE A 105 -3.45 14.41 2.99
CA ILE A 105 -3.70 15.54 2.10
C ILE A 105 -4.42 16.67 2.84
N GLY A 106 -5.38 16.35 3.71
CA GLY A 106 -6.16 17.33 4.46
C GLY A 106 -5.42 17.97 5.64
N ILE A 107 -4.45 17.28 6.25
CA ILE A 107 -3.82 17.74 7.50
C ILE A 107 -2.44 18.38 7.29
N ILE A 108 -1.69 17.98 6.27
CA ILE A 108 -0.38 18.57 5.98
C ILE A 108 -0.57 20.04 5.54
N PRO A 109 0.05 21.01 6.22
CA PRO A 109 -0.09 22.41 5.86
C PRO A 109 0.49 22.70 4.47
N GLN A 110 0.12 23.85 3.89
CA GLN A 110 0.67 24.28 2.60
C GLN A 110 2.19 24.44 2.70
N GLY A 111 2.92 23.87 1.73
CA GLY A 111 4.39 23.85 1.74
C GLY A 111 4.99 23.00 2.88
N GLY A 112 4.19 22.21 3.58
CA GLY A 112 4.60 21.36 4.68
C GLY A 112 5.43 20.16 4.26
N SER A 113 5.72 19.30 5.24
CA SER A 113 6.55 18.10 5.04
C SER A 113 5.98 16.89 5.73
N PHE A 114 6.23 15.70 5.16
CA PHE A 114 5.82 14.43 5.74
C PHE A 114 6.95 13.38 5.69
N VAL A 115 6.86 12.42 6.56
CA VAL A 115 7.63 11.17 6.48
C VAL A 115 6.66 10.00 6.42
N ASP A 116 6.93 9.06 5.51
CA ASP A 116 6.16 7.83 5.27
C ASP A 116 6.98 6.65 5.82
N ILE A 117 6.67 6.25 7.05
CA ILE A 117 7.33 5.14 7.74
C ILE A 117 6.66 3.83 7.29
N CYS A 118 7.45 2.78 7.05
CA CYS A 118 6.98 1.52 6.45
C CYS A 118 6.40 1.71 5.04
N SER A 119 6.98 2.57 4.22
CA SER A 119 6.41 3.00 2.94
C SER A 119 6.26 1.89 1.88
N GLY A 120 6.88 0.71 2.06
CA GLY A 120 6.69 -0.48 1.22
C GLY A 120 6.89 -0.21 -0.28
N SER A 121 5.82 -0.11 -1.05
CA SER A 121 5.87 0.28 -2.45
C SER A 121 6.09 1.78 -2.68
N GLY A 122 5.94 2.62 -1.65
CA GLY A 122 5.91 4.08 -1.77
C GLY A 122 4.58 4.65 -2.22
N CYS A 123 3.52 3.86 -2.26
CA CYS A 123 2.21 4.26 -2.78
C CYS A 123 1.58 5.45 -2.03
N ILE A 124 1.74 5.50 -0.70
CA ILE A 124 1.25 6.63 0.12
C ILE A 124 2.00 7.89 -0.28
N SER A 125 3.32 7.85 -0.29
CA SER A 125 4.17 8.97 -0.68
C SER A 125 3.90 9.46 -2.09
N ALA A 126 3.74 8.55 -3.05
CA ALA A 126 3.39 8.88 -4.44
C ALA A 126 2.02 9.58 -4.52
N ALA A 127 1.00 9.03 -3.84
CA ALA A 127 -0.34 9.56 -3.87
C ALA A 127 -0.43 10.95 -3.20
N VAL A 128 0.23 11.14 -2.05
CA VAL A 128 0.31 12.45 -1.40
C VAL A 128 1.00 13.46 -2.30
N SER A 129 2.15 13.11 -2.89
CA SER A 129 2.93 14.03 -3.73
C SER A 129 2.24 14.39 -5.04
N ALA A 130 1.53 13.45 -5.67
CA ALA A 130 0.74 13.70 -6.87
C ALA A 130 -0.40 14.72 -6.63
N ASN A 131 -1.01 14.68 -5.45
CA ASN A 131 -2.12 15.56 -5.08
C ASN A 131 -1.65 16.85 -4.38
N ARG A 132 -0.45 16.85 -3.81
CA ARG A 132 0.15 17.96 -3.07
C ARG A 132 1.61 18.20 -3.53
N PRO A 133 1.82 18.73 -4.73
CA PRO A 133 3.17 19.00 -5.25
C PRO A 133 3.91 20.09 -4.47
N ASP A 134 3.21 20.81 -3.61
CA ASP A 134 3.75 21.84 -2.72
C ASP A 134 4.46 21.28 -1.48
N VAL A 135 4.19 20.01 -1.10
CA VAL A 135 4.78 19.39 0.11
C VAL A 135 6.09 18.67 -0.20
N LYS A 136 6.91 18.46 0.83
CA LYS A 136 8.14 17.69 0.74
C LYS A 136 7.98 16.40 1.53
N GLY A 137 8.39 15.27 0.94
CA GLY A 137 8.29 13.96 1.55
C GLY A 137 9.64 13.30 1.82
N CYS A 138 9.64 12.37 2.78
CA CYS A 138 10.67 11.37 2.94
C CYS A 138 10.00 10.01 3.07
N ALA A 139 10.28 9.09 2.15
CA ALA A 139 9.80 7.72 2.19
C ALA A 139 10.90 6.80 2.75
N LEU A 140 10.54 5.99 3.73
CA LEU A 140 11.48 5.14 4.47
C LEU A 140 11.28 3.67 4.03
N ALA A 141 12.14 3.17 3.06
CA ALA A 141 11.72 2.03 2.29
C ALA A 141 12.78 1.21 1.52
N LEU A 142 12.23 0.35 0.66
CA LEU A 142 12.76 -0.76 -0.12
C LEU A 142 12.86 -0.42 -1.63
N PRO A 143 13.43 -1.31 -2.49
CA PRO A 143 13.70 -1.04 -3.91
C PRO A 143 12.49 -0.58 -4.75
N TYR A 144 11.27 -1.05 -4.46
CA TYR A 144 10.08 -0.61 -5.18
C TYR A 144 9.71 0.85 -4.92
N THR A 145 10.02 1.35 -3.72
CA THR A 145 9.78 2.75 -3.33
C THR A 145 10.56 3.70 -4.22
N GLU A 146 11.86 3.46 -4.43
CA GLU A 146 12.71 4.30 -5.28
C GLU A 146 12.13 4.40 -6.68
N LYS A 147 11.74 3.25 -7.26
CA LYS A 147 11.21 3.19 -8.61
C LYS A 147 9.86 3.91 -8.75
N ASN A 148 8.96 3.73 -7.81
CA ASN A 148 7.64 4.38 -7.82
C ASN A 148 7.71 5.88 -7.51
N LEU A 149 8.75 6.33 -6.83
CA LEU A 149 8.95 7.74 -6.48
C LEU A 149 9.87 8.50 -7.44
N GLU A 150 10.42 7.86 -8.46
CA GLU A 150 11.28 8.50 -9.47
C GLU A 150 10.60 9.72 -10.14
N ALA A 151 9.27 9.66 -10.33
CA ALA A 151 8.48 10.75 -10.89
C ALA A 151 8.19 11.89 -9.88
N TYR A 152 8.55 11.74 -8.61
CA TYR A 152 8.22 12.68 -7.53
C TYR A 152 9.49 13.25 -6.87
N PRO A 153 10.17 14.23 -7.50
CA PRO A 153 11.45 14.78 -7.01
C PRO A 153 11.35 15.51 -5.67
N ASN A 154 10.14 15.80 -5.21
CA ASN A 154 9.86 16.38 -3.89
C ASN A 154 9.86 15.35 -2.77
N VAL A 155 10.05 14.05 -3.06
CA VAL A 155 10.17 12.97 -2.07
C VAL A 155 11.57 12.38 -2.12
N SER A 156 12.26 12.38 -1.00
CA SER A 156 13.53 11.66 -0.82
C SER A 156 13.25 10.24 -0.31
N VAL A 157 14.06 9.27 -0.73
CA VAL A 157 13.97 7.88 -0.25
C VAL A 157 15.17 7.57 0.63
N ARG A 158 14.95 6.87 1.74
CA ARG A 158 16.00 6.48 2.72
C ARG A 158 15.76 5.06 3.20
N ARG A 159 16.85 4.38 3.55
CA ARG A 159 16.80 3.17 4.36
C ARG A 159 16.49 3.55 5.80
N PHE A 160 15.64 2.74 6.45
CA PHE A 160 15.18 3.01 7.80
C PHE A 160 14.53 1.75 8.38
N ASP A 161 14.88 1.44 9.61
CA ASP A 161 14.18 0.43 10.40
C ASP A 161 13.28 1.13 11.42
N ALA A 162 11.97 0.96 11.29
CA ALA A 162 10.99 1.58 12.17
C ALA A 162 11.09 1.13 13.64
N LEU A 163 11.79 0.01 13.90
CA LEU A 163 12.01 -0.54 15.23
C LEU A 163 13.37 -0.16 15.84
N ASP A 164 14.25 0.53 15.09
CA ASP A 164 15.57 0.97 15.55
C ASP A 164 15.57 2.47 15.89
N GLU A 165 15.73 2.80 17.18
CA GLU A 165 15.79 4.18 17.68
C GLU A 165 16.93 4.99 17.02
N SER A 166 18.06 4.35 16.71
CA SER A 166 19.21 5.03 16.09
C SER A 166 18.91 5.59 14.71
N ASP A 167 17.95 4.99 13.98
CA ASP A 167 17.51 5.48 12.68
C ASP A 167 16.68 6.77 12.79
N TYR A 168 15.93 6.95 13.89
CA TYR A 168 15.22 8.20 14.17
C TYR A 168 16.21 9.34 14.47
N ASP A 169 17.26 9.07 15.26
CA ASP A 169 18.32 10.04 15.54
C ASP A 169 19.04 10.45 14.26
N ALA A 170 19.43 9.49 13.42
CA ALA A 170 20.08 9.75 12.14
C ALA A 170 19.18 10.58 11.19
N LEU A 171 17.88 10.29 11.17
CA LEU A 171 16.92 11.08 10.41
C LEU A 171 16.78 12.51 10.97
N ALA A 172 16.77 12.66 12.29
CA ALA A 172 16.71 13.96 12.96
C ALA A 172 17.96 14.80 12.72
N GLU A 173 19.15 14.21 12.71
CA GLU A 173 20.41 14.90 12.36
C GLU A 173 20.37 15.43 10.92
N GLN A 174 19.84 14.63 9.99
CA GLN A 174 19.79 15.02 8.59
C GLN A 174 18.71 16.06 8.28
N PHE A 175 17.53 15.94 8.86
CA PHE A 175 16.35 16.76 8.53
C PHE A 175 15.90 17.68 9.68
N GLY A 176 16.36 17.42 10.90
CA GLY A 176 15.88 18.05 12.14
C GLY A 176 14.41 17.66 12.43
N ARG A 177 13.82 18.29 13.43
CA ARG A 177 12.38 18.15 13.76
C ARG A 177 11.55 18.92 12.74
N ARG A 178 11.43 18.39 11.52
CA ARG A 178 10.90 19.13 10.35
C ARG A 178 9.55 18.66 9.86
N PHE A 179 9.17 17.41 10.17
CA PHE A 179 7.97 16.82 9.57
C PHE A 179 6.70 17.37 10.24
N ASP A 180 5.77 17.80 9.40
CA ASP A 180 4.43 18.20 9.83
C ASP A 180 3.53 16.99 10.04
N ALA A 181 3.85 15.86 9.36
CA ALA A 181 3.12 14.62 9.52
C ALA A 181 4.02 13.39 9.43
N ILE A 182 3.71 12.38 10.25
CA ILE A 182 4.15 11.00 10.10
C ILE A 182 2.99 10.23 9.50
N LEU A 183 3.23 9.53 8.40
CA LEU A 183 2.30 8.63 7.74
C LEU A 183 2.84 7.22 7.91
N CYS A 184 2.01 6.26 8.29
CA CYS A 184 2.49 4.90 8.46
C CYS A 184 1.36 3.89 8.29
N ASN A 185 1.56 2.93 7.40
CA ASN A 185 0.82 1.69 7.36
C ASN A 185 1.79 0.58 7.82
N PRO A 186 1.92 0.34 9.13
CA PRO A 186 2.86 -0.64 9.65
C PRO A 186 2.31 -2.06 9.53
N PRO A 187 3.16 -3.09 9.66
CA PRO A 187 2.69 -4.44 9.92
C PRO A 187 1.86 -4.49 11.21
N TYR A 188 0.67 -5.10 11.13
CA TYR A 188 -0.27 -5.17 12.26
C TYR A 188 -0.95 -6.54 12.43
N ILE A 189 -0.58 -7.54 11.63
CA ILE A 189 -1.15 -8.89 11.77
C ILE A 189 -0.50 -9.57 12.98
N LYS A 190 -1.34 -10.12 13.87
CA LYS A 190 -0.86 -10.89 15.02
C LYS A 190 -0.11 -12.12 14.54
N ARG A 191 0.96 -12.47 15.23
CA ARG A 191 1.79 -13.61 14.85
C ARG A 191 1.00 -14.92 14.80
N GLU A 192 0.04 -15.12 15.71
CA GLU A 192 -0.82 -16.29 15.72
C GLU A 192 -1.77 -16.38 14.51
N ASP A 193 -2.11 -15.24 13.89
CA ASP A 193 -3.02 -15.18 12.73
C ASP A 193 -2.28 -15.36 11.39
N MET A 194 -0.95 -15.30 11.37
CA MET A 194 -0.15 -15.38 10.15
C MET A 194 -0.39 -16.67 9.35
N ASP A 195 -0.54 -17.81 10.03
CA ASP A 195 -0.77 -19.11 9.39
C ASP A 195 -2.20 -19.27 8.84
N THR A 196 -3.13 -18.36 9.21
CA THR A 196 -4.54 -18.38 8.79
C THR A 196 -4.80 -17.52 7.56
N LEU A 197 -3.79 -16.79 7.09
CA LEU A 197 -3.91 -15.86 5.97
C LEU A 197 -4.21 -16.60 4.67
N GLN A 198 -4.91 -15.91 3.77
CA GLN A 198 -5.14 -16.41 2.42
C GLN A 198 -3.81 -16.67 1.71
N GLN A 199 -3.76 -17.72 0.89
CA GLN A 199 -2.56 -18.15 0.19
C GLN A 199 -1.90 -17.00 -0.59
N GLN A 200 -2.68 -16.13 -1.20
CA GLN A 200 -2.16 -14.97 -1.95
C GLN A 200 -1.40 -13.98 -1.04
N VAL A 201 -1.87 -13.78 0.19
CA VAL A 201 -1.22 -12.88 1.17
C VAL A 201 0.11 -13.46 1.65
N LEU A 202 0.23 -14.79 1.72
CA LEU A 202 1.49 -15.47 2.10
C LEU A 202 2.62 -15.30 1.07
N TYR A 203 2.33 -14.83 -0.15
CA TYR A 203 3.36 -14.42 -1.13
C TYR A 203 3.97 -13.06 -0.81
N GLU A 204 3.30 -12.24 -0.01
CA GLU A 204 3.81 -10.94 0.40
C GLU A 204 4.89 -11.10 1.49
N PRO A 205 5.81 -10.13 1.65
CA PRO A 205 6.89 -10.28 2.61
C PRO A 205 6.35 -10.38 4.03
N HIS A 206 6.78 -11.40 4.77
CA HIS A 206 6.39 -11.63 6.16
C HIS A 206 6.64 -10.39 7.03
N THR A 207 7.76 -9.71 6.80
CA THR A 207 8.13 -8.47 7.50
C THR A 207 7.17 -7.30 7.25
N ALA A 208 6.35 -7.36 6.22
CA ALA A 208 5.32 -6.35 5.94
C ALA A 208 3.95 -6.70 6.55
N LEU A 209 3.83 -7.87 7.18
CA LEU A 209 2.58 -8.40 7.73
C LEU A 209 2.66 -8.59 9.25
N ASP A 210 3.75 -9.16 9.78
CA ASP A 210 3.92 -9.52 11.19
C ASP A 210 4.06 -8.28 12.07
N GLY A 211 2.99 -7.95 12.79
CA GLY A 211 2.92 -6.86 13.78
C GLY A 211 3.37 -7.27 15.19
N GLY A 212 3.90 -8.48 15.37
CA GLY A 212 4.28 -9.01 16.67
C GLY A 212 3.22 -9.89 17.32
N GLU A 213 3.35 -10.10 18.62
CA GLU A 213 2.49 -11.05 19.36
C GLU A 213 1.00 -10.63 19.31
N ASP A 214 0.73 -9.34 19.47
CA ASP A 214 -0.63 -8.78 19.50
C ASP A 214 -0.93 -7.76 18.37
N GLY A 215 -0.02 -7.62 17.39
CA GLY A 215 -0.18 -6.73 16.25
C GLY A 215 0.28 -5.28 16.50
N LEU A 216 0.75 -4.95 17.70
CA LEU A 216 0.96 -3.57 18.14
C LEU A 216 2.42 -3.14 18.29
N ASP A 217 3.40 -3.98 17.94
CA ASP A 217 4.82 -3.71 18.20
C ASP A 217 5.33 -2.43 17.52
N TYR A 218 4.93 -2.21 16.27
CA TYR A 218 5.30 -1.00 15.54
C TYR A 218 4.73 0.27 16.17
N PHE A 219 3.47 0.24 16.61
CA PHE A 219 2.83 1.40 17.26
C PHE A 219 3.52 1.74 18.58
N ARG A 220 3.86 0.72 19.38
CA ARG A 220 4.59 0.89 20.65
C ARG A 220 5.98 1.50 20.47
N THR A 221 6.60 1.24 19.32
CA THR A 221 7.92 1.79 19.01
C THR A 221 7.83 3.18 18.38
N ILE A 222 6.99 3.35 17.37
CA ILE A 222 6.91 4.60 16.60
C ILE A 222 6.34 5.76 17.43
N ILE A 223 5.32 5.52 18.26
CA ILE A 223 4.64 6.60 19.00
C ILE A 223 5.61 7.31 19.98
N PRO A 224 6.39 6.62 20.83
CA PRO A 224 7.36 7.27 21.70
C PRO A 224 8.51 7.97 20.96
N LEU A 225 8.95 7.42 19.81
CA LEU A 225 10.06 7.96 19.02
C LEU A 225 9.62 9.11 18.07
N ALA A 226 8.34 9.23 17.78
CA ALA A 226 7.81 10.27 16.89
C ALA A 226 8.27 11.71 17.26
N PRO A 227 8.36 12.12 18.55
CA PRO A 227 8.82 13.45 18.91
C PRO A 227 10.25 13.78 18.47
N ILE A 228 11.07 12.78 18.12
CA ILE A 228 12.44 12.99 17.63
C ILE A 228 12.41 13.67 16.25
N ILE A 229 11.47 13.27 15.39
CA ILE A 229 11.39 13.69 13.98
C ILE A 229 10.17 14.55 13.65
N LEU A 230 9.16 14.61 14.53
CA LEU A 230 7.91 15.32 14.32
C LEU A 230 7.95 16.71 14.97
N LYS A 231 7.38 17.72 14.31
CA LYS A 231 7.16 19.06 14.88
C LYS A 231 6.22 18.99 16.09
N ASP A 232 6.32 19.97 17.00
CA ASP A 232 5.46 20.01 18.19
C ASP A 232 3.96 20.10 17.85
N SER A 233 3.61 20.77 16.74
CA SER A 233 2.23 20.83 16.20
C SER A 233 1.93 19.74 15.17
N GLY A 234 2.82 18.77 15.02
CA GLY A 234 2.72 17.75 13.99
C GLY A 234 1.63 16.71 14.26
N ALA A 235 1.32 15.92 13.24
CA ALA A 235 0.33 14.87 13.31
C ALA A 235 0.93 13.48 12.97
N ILE A 236 0.39 12.44 13.59
CA ILE A 236 0.68 11.06 13.23
C ILE A 236 -0.58 10.44 12.64
N ILE A 237 -0.47 9.76 11.52
CA ILE A 237 -1.57 9.10 10.83
C ILE A 237 -1.17 7.64 10.63
N PHE A 238 -1.85 6.74 11.33
CA PHE A 238 -1.66 5.30 11.21
C PHE A 238 -2.82 4.64 10.48
N GLU A 239 -2.53 3.68 9.61
CA GLU A 239 -3.46 2.62 9.29
C GLU A 239 -3.40 1.56 10.38
N VAL A 240 -4.53 0.91 10.67
CA VAL A 240 -4.67 -0.10 11.73
C VAL A 240 -5.51 -1.29 11.25
N GLY A 241 -5.28 -2.44 11.84
CA GLY A 241 -6.11 -3.62 11.67
C GLY A 241 -7.53 -3.41 12.24
N ALA A 242 -8.46 -4.26 11.79
CA ALA A 242 -9.81 -4.23 12.32
C ALA A 242 -9.82 -4.55 13.82
N GLY A 243 -10.36 -3.63 14.62
CA GLY A 243 -10.45 -3.77 16.09
C GLY A 243 -9.28 -3.18 16.88
N GLU A 244 -8.22 -2.72 16.23
CA GLU A 244 -7.01 -2.16 16.90
C GLU A 244 -7.08 -0.65 17.12
N ALA A 245 -8.03 0.03 16.48
CA ALA A 245 -8.08 1.50 16.48
C ALA A 245 -8.10 2.11 17.89
N GLU A 246 -8.85 1.52 18.81
CA GLU A 246 -8.96 2.06 20.18
C GLU A 246 -7.68 1.85 20.99
N ASP A 247 -6.99 0.71 20.80
CA ASP A 247 -5.72 0.43 21.47
C ASP A 247 -4.64 1.42 21.01
N VAL A 248 -4.50 1.61 19.68
CA VAL A 248 -3.58 2.60 19.12
C VAL A 248 -3.98 4.03 19.52
N GLY A 249 -5.29 4.32 19.55
CA GLY A 249 -5.82 5.59 20.03
C GLY A 249 -5.45 5.88 21.49
N ASN A 250 -5.49 4.87 22.35
CA ASN A 250 -5.10 5.01 23.78
C ASN A 250 -3.60 5.28 23.89
N MET A 251 -2.75 4.57 23.16
CA MET A 251 -1.29 4.85 23.13
C MET A 251 -1.01 6.30 22.70
N LEU A 252 -1.70 6.81 21.70
CA LEU A 252 -1.55 8.20 21.26
C LEU A 252 -2.06 9.20 22.31
N ARG A 253 -3.17 8.93 23.01
CA ARG A 253 -3.67 9.79 24.10
C ARG A 253 -2.69 9.85 25.26
N GLU A 254 -2.11 8.72 25.65
CA GLU A 254 -1.08 8.62 26.69
C GLU A 254 0.18 9.41 26.31
N ALA A 255 0.53 9.43 25.01
CA ALA A 255 1.62 10.24 24.47
C ALA A 255 1.25 11.74 24.27
N GLY A 256 0.05 12.17 24.69
CA GLY A 256 -0.40 13.56 24.69
C GLY A 256 -0.99 14.04 23.36
N TYR A 257 -1.43 13.14 22.50
CA TYR A 257 -2.11 13.50 21.24
C TYR A 257 -3.64 13.55 21.44
N LYS A 258 -4.30 14.47 20.73
CA LYS A 258 -5.75 14.37 20.47
C LYS A 258 -5.97 13.36 19.37
N VAL A 259 -6.93 12.45 19.55
CA VAL A 259 -7.16 11.33 18.64
C VAL A 259 -8.48 11.50 17.89
N ALA A 260 -8.46 11.15 16.61
CA ALA A 260 -9.64 10.99 15.76
C ALA A 260 -9.51 9.67 14.97
N PHE A 261 -10.66 9.04 14.71
CA PHE A 261 -10.76 7.81 13.94
C PHE A 261 -11.44 8.07 12.60
N ILE A 262 -10.94 7.41 11.54
CA ILE A 262 -11.54 7.46 10.21
C ILE A 262 -11.95 6.05 9.82
N ARG A 263 -13.19 5.93 9.36
CA ARG A 263 -13.78 4.65 8.96
C ARG A 263 -13.68 4.45 7.45
N ASP A 264 -13.55 3.19 7.06
CA ASP A 264 -13.68 2.77 5.67
C ASP A 264 -15.16 2.78 5.21
N VAL A 265 -15.38 2.38 3.96
CA VAL A 265 -16.74 2.32 3.37
C VAL A 265 -17.64 1.26 4.02
N GLN A 266 -17.09 0.33 4.78
CA GLN A 266 -17.81 -0.69 5.54
C GLN A 266 -18.11 -0.24 6.97
N GLY A 267 -17.63 0.94 7.38
CA GLY A 267 -17.80 1.48 8.73
C GLY A 267 -16.76 0.99 9.74
N ILE A 268 -15.72 0.28 9.30
CA ILE A 268 -14.62 -0.21 10.14
C ILE A 268 -13.58 0.92 10.30
N GLU A 269 -13.13 1.16 11.52
CA GLU A 269 -12.07 2.12 11.81
C GLU A 269 -10.74 1.59 11.28
N ARG A 270 -10.20 2.28 10.27
CA ARG A 270 -8.97 1.91 9.56
C ARG A 270 -7.84 2.90 9.72
N VAL A 271 -8.15 4.13 10.12
CA VAL A 271 -7.12 5.15 10.30
C VAL A 271 -7.28 5.81 11.67
N VAL A 272 -6.18 5.89 12.38
CA VAL A 272 -6.05 6.62 13.65
C VAL A 272 -5.18 7.84 13.44
N LEU A 273 -5.74 9.02 13.69
CA LEU A 273 -5.08 10.29 13.60
C LEU A 273 -4.76 10.82 15.01
N GLY A 274 -3.50 11.04 15.31
CA GLY A 274 -3.03 11.74 16.50
C GLY A 274 -2.50 13.13 16.15
N LYS A 275 -2.98 14.20 16.80
CA LYS A 275 -2.48 15.57 16.62
C LYS A 275 -2.14 16.20 17.96
N LYS A 276 -0.94 16.78 18.06
CA LYS A 276 -0.60 17.63 19.21
C LYS A 276 -1.25 19.01 19.10
N ASN A 277 -1.47 19.62 20.25
CA ASN A 277 -2.07 20.97 20.34
C ASN A 277 -1.11 22.06 19.86
#